data_a4209eb5c551e7d201ce90b1494efb83
#
_entry.id   a4209eb5c551e7d201ce90b1494efb83
#
_cell.length_a   1.000
_cell.length_b   1.000
_cell.length_c   1.000
_cell.angle_alpha   90.00
_cell.angle_beta   90.00
_cell.angle_gamma   90.00
#
_symmetry.space_group_name_H-M   'P 1'
#
loop_
_entity.id
_entity.type
_entity.pdbx_description
1 polymer ?
#
loop_
_entity_poly.entity_id
_entity_poly.type
_entity_poly.pdbx_seq_one_letter_code
_entity_poly.pdbx_strand_id
1 'polypeptide(L)'
;MKKVFIFDDNIEILELCTEILEDLGLEVKTSPTTNSVEEQVSSYMPDLIFMDNWLPDMSGIEATKLLKANDRLKNIPVIYFSANSNISELANQAGADDFLAKPFDIDKFEETVKKYTGV
;
A
#
# COMPACT_ATOMS: atom_id res chain seq x y z
N MET A 1 -6.86 -14.92 -8.76
CA MET A 1 -7.34 -13.71 -8.06
C MET A 1 -6.17 -12.83 -7.70
N LYS A 2 -6.20 -11.56 -8.05
CA LYS A 2 -5.15 -10.61 -7.68
C LYS A 2 -5.23 -10.28 -6.19
N LYS A 3 -4.08 -10.00 -5.58
CA LYS A 3 -3.96 -9.76 -4.14
C LYS A 3 -3.44 -8.36 -3.87
N VAL A 4 -4.05 -7.69 -2.90
CA VAL A 4 -3.64 -6.35 -2.47
C VAL A 4 -3.32 -6.38 -0.98
N PHE A 5 -2.20 -5.79 -0.60
CA PHE A 5 -1.81 -5.68 0.80
C PHE A 5 -1.84 -4.21 1.21
N ILE A 6 -2.52 -3.89 2.32
CA ILE A 6 -2.65 -2.51 2.81
C ILE A 6 -2.03 -2.38 4.19
N PHE A 7 -1.08 -1.47 4.32
CA PHE A 7 -0.44 -1.12 5.59
C PHE A 7 -0.95 0.25 6.03
N ASP A 8 -1.73 0.29 7.11
CA ASP A 8 -2.27 1.52 7.67
C ASP A 8 -2.66 1.25 9.12
N ASP A 9 -2.38 2.16 10.04
CA ASP A 9 -2.73 1.98 11.45
C ASP A 9 -4.16 2.40 11.77
N ASN A 10 -4.86 2.99 10.82
CA ASN A 10 -6.26 3.41 10.98
C ASN A 10 -7.19 2.25 10.57
N ILE A 11 -7.83 1.63 11.56
CA ILE A 11 -8.71 0.48 11.35
C ILE A 11 -9.87 0.79 10.39
N GLU A 12 -10.43 1.99 10.49
CA GLU A 12 -11.56 2.40 9.61
C GLU A 12 -11.14 2.45 8.14
N ILE A 13 -9.93 2.94 7.87
CA ILE A 13 -9.36 2.96 6.51
C ILE A 13 -9.16 1.53 6.00
N LEU A 14 -8.63 0.65 6.85
CA LEU A 14 -8.40 -0.75 6.47
C LEU A 14 -9.72 -1.44 6.12
N GLU A 15 -10.76 -1.23 6.92
CA GLU A 15 -12.08 -1.81 6.69
C GLU A 15 -12.71 -1.28 5.41
N LEU A 16 -12.67 0.03 5.20
CA LEU A 16 -13.23 0.67 4.01
C LEU A 16 -12.55 0.16 2.73
N CYS A 17 -11.24 0.17 2.72
CA CYS A 17 -10.46 -0.30 1.56
C CYS A 17 -10.72 -1.77 1.27
N THR A 18 -10.81 -2.58 2.32
CA THR A 18 -11.10 -4.01 2.19
C THR A 18 -12.45 -4.23 1.49
N GLU A 19 -13.50 -3.53 1.93
CA GLU A 19 -14.81 -3.62 1.30
C GLU A 19 -14.78 -3.27 -0.17
N ILE A 20 -14.15 -2.16 -0.50
CA ILE A 20 -14.05 -1.68 -1.89
C ILE A 20 -13.34 -2.72 -2.76
N LEU A 21 -12.22 -3.24 -2.27
CA LEU A 21 -11.40 -4.16 -3.05
C LEU A 21 -12.06 -5.53 -3.20
N GLU A 22 -12.73 -6.01 -2.18
CA GLU A 22 -13.47 -7.28 -2.26
C GLU A 22 -14.64 -7.17 -3.24
N ASP A 23 -15.30 -6.02 -3.31
CA ASP A 23 -16.35 -5.76 -4.29
C ASP A 23 -15.81 -5.77 -5.72
N LEU A 24 -14.53 -5.46 -5.91
CA LEU A 24 -13.87 -5.54 -7.22
C LEU A 24 -13.37 -6.95 -7.55
N GLY A 25 -13.58 -7.91 -6.67
CA GLY A 25 -13.15 -9.28 -6.87
C GLY A 25 -11.69 -9.55 -6.52
N LEU A 26 -11.11 -8.70 -5.67
CA LEU A 26 -9.71 -8.85 -5.25
C LEU A 26 -9.61 -9.52 -3.88
N GLU A 27 -8.48 -10.17 -3.64
CA GLU A 27 -8.15 -10.69 -2.32
C GLU A 27 -7.37 -9.60 -1.58
N VAL A 28 -7.65 -9.41 -0.29
CA VAL A 28 -7.06 -8.31 0.49
C VAL A 28 -6.47 -8.82 1.79
N LYS A 29 -5.28 -8.34 2.11
CA LYS A 29 -4.68 -8.51 3.42
C LYS A 29 -4.35 -7.14 3.97
N THR A 30 -4.51 -6.95 5.27
CA THR A 30 -4.22 -5.69 5.93
C THR A 30 -3.29 -5.89 7.12
N SER A 31 -2.52 -4.86 7.44
CA SER A 31 -1.68 -4.88 8.64
C SER A 31 -1.61 -3.47 9.22
N PRO A 32 -1.76 -3.33 10.55
CA PRO A 32 -1.63 -2.02 11.20
C PRO A 32 -0.18 -1.69 11.56
N THR A 33 0.77 -2.53 11.20
CA THR A 33 2.17 -2.36 11.58
C THR A 33 3.12 -2.78 10.46
N THR A 34 4.30 -2.15 10.42
CA THR A 34 5.39 -2.52 9.53
C THR A 34 6.38 -3.49 10.19
N ASN A 35 6.04 -4.03 11.35
CA ASN A 35 6.88 -5.00 12.02
C ASN A 35 7.11 -6.19 11.09
N SER A 36 8.38 -6.53 10.83
CA SER A 36 8.74 -7.60 9.90
C SER A 36 8.10 -7.43 8.52
N VAL A 37 8.11 -6.20 7.98
CA VAL A 37 7.41 -5.85 6.74
C VAL A 37 7.81 -6.76 5.58
N GLU A 38 9.09 -7.10 5.43
CA GLU A 38 9.56 -7.97 4.35
C GLU A 38 8.98 -9.39 4.49
N GLU A 39 8.90 -9.92 5.70
CA GLU A 39 8.28 -11.21 5.97
C GLU A 39 6.78 -11.19 5.69
N GLN A 40 6.09 -10.15 6.14
CA GLN A 40 4.67 -10.00 5.90
C GLN A 40 4.36 -10.02 4.41
N VAL A 41 5.12 -9.26 3.64
CA VAL A 41 4.92 -9.15 2.19
C VAL A 41 5.33 -10.44 1.48
N SER A 42 6.49 -11.01 1.82
CA SER A 42 6.96 -12.23 1.16
C SER A 42 6.09 -13.44 1.44
N SER A 43 5.47 -13.52 2.60
CA SER A 43 4.55 -14.60 2.93
C SER A 43 3.26 -14.55 2.13
N TYR A 44 2.83 -13.36 1.76
CA TYR A 44 1.58 -13.16 1.03
C TYR A 44 1.79 -13.02 -0.47
N MET A 45 2.89 -12.41 -0.87
CA MET A 45 3.23 -12.10 -2.27
C MET A 45 2.10 -11.37 -2.99
N PRO A 46 1.76 -10.15 -2.54
CA PRO A 46 0.70 -9.38 -3.18
C PRO A 46 1.08 -8.87 -4.57
N ASP A 47 0.09 -8.49 -5.34
CA ASP A 47 0.27 -7.87 -6.65
C ASP A 47 0.36 -6.33 -6.53
N LEU A 48 -0.06 -5.78 -5.40
CA LEU A 48 -0.07 -4.34 -5.15
C LEU A 48 0.00 -4.10 -3.65
N ILE A 49 0.73 -3.06 -3.25
CA ILE A 49 0.86 -2.65 -1.84
C ILE A 49 0.45 -1.18 -1.70
N PHE A 50 -0.38 -0.89 -0.69
CA PHE A 50 -0.64 0.47 -0.23
C PHE A 50 0.10 0.66 1.09
N MET A 51 0.89 1.73 1.20
CA MET A 51 1.74 1.98 2.35
C MET A 51 1.47 3.36 2.93
N ASP A 52 0.95 3.40 4.17
CA ASP A 52 0.75 4.63 4.91
C ASP A 52 2.08 5.24 5.35
N ASN A 53 2.09 6.55 5.55
CA ASN A 53 3.30 7.27 6.00
C ASN A 53 3.63 7.00 7.47
N TRP A 54 2.61 6.96 8.32
CA TRP A 54 2.79 6.78 9.77
C TRP A 54 2.32 5.41 10.22
N LEU A 55 3.29 4.57 10.59
CA LEU A 55 3.01 3.21 11.07
C LEU A 55 3.87 2.93 12.30
N PRO A 56 3.38 2.13 13.25
CA PRO A 56 4.21 1.66 14.35
C PRO A 56 5.40 0.86 13.83
N ASP A 57 6.49 0.88 14.54
CA ASP A 57 7.75 0.17 14.29
C ASP A 57 8.61 0.81 13.20
N MET A 58 8.06 1.13 12.05
CA MET A 58 8.83 1.69 10.94
C MET A 58 7.95 2.61 10.11
N SER A 59 8.48 3.75 9.69
CA SER A 59 7.74 4.68 8.83
C SER A 59 7.48 4.04 7.46
N GLY A 60 6.47 4.56 6.76
CA GLY A 60 6.16 4.11 5.40
C GLY A 60 7.33 4.30 4.44
N ILE A 61 8.12 5.37 4.63
CA ILE A 61 9.32 5.63 3.81
C ILE A 61 10.34 4.52 4.00
N GLU A 62 10.67 4.20 5.25
CA GLU A 62 11.64 3.15 5.55
C GLU A 62 11.18 1.79 5.07
N ALA A 63 9.91 1.47 5.31
CA ALA A 63 9.32 0.20 4.89
C ALA A 63 9.37 0.05 3.37
N THR A 64 9.00 1.10 2.63
CA THR A 64 9.02 1.08 1.17
C THR A 64 10.45 0.90 0.65
N LYS A 65 11.42 1.59 1.26
CA LYS A 65 12.83 1.44 0.88
C LYS A 65 13.32 0.01 1.07
N LEU A 66 12.94 -0.64 2.17
CA LEU A 66 13.30 -2.04 2.41
C LEU A 66 12.70 -2.95 1.34
N LEU A 67 11.44 -2.75 1.00
CA LEU A 67 10.77 -3.56 -0.02
C LEU A 67 11.43 -3.37 -1.39
N LYS A 68 11.78 -2.14 -1.73
CA LYS A 68 12.42 -1.83 -3.03
C LYS A 68 13.88 -2.28 -3.09
N ALA A 69 14.52 -2.49 -1.96
CA ALA A 69 15.88 -3.03 -1.90
C ALA A 69 15.91 -4.56 -1.89
N ASN A 70 14.77 -5.21 -1.72
CA ASN A 70 14.66 -6.66 -1.67
C ASN A 70 14.44 -7.21 -3.08
N ASP A 71 15.36 -8.04 -3.56
CA ASP A 71 15.33 -8.58 -4.94
C ASP A 71 14.06 -9.36 -5.28
N ARG A 72 13.44 -9.99 -4.29
CA ARG A 72 12.21 -10.76 -4.49
C ARG A 72 10.97 -9.89 -4.51
N LEU A 73 11.02 -8.70 -3.87
CA LEU A 73 9.84 -7.86 -3.61
C LEU A 73 9.85 -6.54 -4.38
N LYS A 74 11.00 -6.13 -4.90
CA LYS A 74 11.18 -4.80 -5.51
C LYS A 74 10.26 -4.50 -6.69
N ASN A 75 9.78 -5.53 -7.37
CA ASN A 75 8.92 -5.35 -8.55
C ASN A 75 7.43 -5.26 -8.21
N ILE A 76 7.07 -5.45 -6.95
CA ILE A 76 5.68 -5.27 -6.51
C ILE A 76 5.40 -3.77 -6.42
N PRO A 77 4.39 -3.24 -7.13
CA PRO A 77 4.08 -1.81 -7.05
C PRO A 77 3.69 -1.40 -5.64
N VAL A 78 4.21 -0.28 -5.18
CA VAL A 78 3.89 0.32 -3.89
C VAL A 78 3.27 1.68 -4.12
N ILE A 79 2.05 1.88 -3.62
CA ILE A 79 1.35 3.15 -3.68
C ILE A 79 1.47 3.81 -2.30
N TYR A 80 2.09 4.97 -2.26
CA TYR A 80 2.25 5.72 -1.02
C TYR A 80 0.93 6.39 -0.66
N PHE A 81 0.49 6.26 0.58
CA PHE A 81 -0.87 6.60 1.01
C PHE A 81 -0.80 7.52 2.22
N SER A 82 -1.08 8.81 2.06
CA SER A 82 -0.85 9.78 3.13
C SER A 82 -1.74 11.02 3.01
N ALA A 83 -2.06 11.63 4.16
CA ALA A 83 -2.75 12.92 4.23
C ALA A 83 -1.77 14.11 4.16
N ASN A 84 -0.48 13.84 4.07
CA ASN A 84 0.54 14.89 4.06
C ASN A 84 0.51 15.67 2.75
N SER A 85 0.62 17.00 2.81
CA SER A 85 0.63 17.85 1.61
C SER A 85 1.84 17.61 0.71
N ASN A 86 2.93 17.04 1.27
CA ASN A 86 4.15 16.71 0.53
C ASN A 86 4.16 15.26 0.04
N ILE A 87 3.01 14.65 -0.15
CA ILE A 87 2.91 13.23 -0.48
C ILE A 87 3.73 12.85 -1.71
N SER A 88 3.77 13.70 -2.73
CA SER A 88 4.55 13.45 -3.94
C SER A 88 6.04 13.33 -3.64
N GLU A 89 6.57 14.23 -2.82
CA GLU A 89 7.98 14.21 -2.40
C GLU A 89 8.28 12.99 -1.53
N LEU A 90 7.38 12.68 -0.59
CA LEU A 90 7.56 11.54 0.30
C LEU A 90 7.55 10.22 -0.47
N ALA A 91 6.65 10.08 -1.44
CA ALA A 91 6.57 8.91 -2.29
C ALA A 91 7.85 8.74 -3.12
N ASN A 92 8.35 9.84 -3.68
CA ASN A 92 9.59 9.85 -4.46
C ASN A 92 10.79 9.47 -3.59
N GLN A 93 10.88 10.03 -2.38
CA GLN A 93 11.91 9.71 -1.40
C GLN A 93 11.93 8.23 -1.04
N ALA A 94 10.74 7.65 -0.88
CA ALA A 94 10.58 6.25 -0.51
C ALA A 94 10.88 5.29 -1.67
N GLY A 95 10.84 5.77 -2.89
CA GLY A 95 10.95 4.93 -4.08
C GLY A 95 9.64 4.25 -4.44
N ALA A 96 8.51 4.80 -4.00
CA ALA A 96 7.19 4.27 -4.33
C ALA A 96 6.87 4.49 -5.81
N ASP A 97 6.01 3.65 -6.35
CA ASP A 97 5.63 3.69 -7.77
C ASP A 97 4.58 4.76 -8.06
N ASP A 98 3.77 5.10 -7.06
CA ASP A 98 2.72 6.10 -7.19
C ASP A 98 2.31 6.57 -5.81
N PHE A 99 1.36 7.48 -5.73
CA PHE A 99 0.82 7.95 -4.46
C PHE A 99 -0.66 8.25 -4.57
N LEU A 100 -1.34 8.21 -3.42
CA LEU A 100 -2.76 8.54 -3.32
C LEU A 100 -2.96 9.37 -2.05
N ALA A 101 -3.47 10.60 -2.21
CA ALA A 101 -3.67 11.52 -1.08
C ALA A 101 -4.92 11.14 -0.28
N LYS A 102 -4.84 11.28 1.04
CA LYS A 102 -5.99 11.16 1.94
C LYS A 102 -6.53 12.55 2.27
N PRO A 103 -7.83 12.75 2.43
CA PRO A 103 -8.89 11.77 2.14
C PRO A 103 -8.99 11.51 0.64
N PHE A 104 -9.17 10.27 0.28
CA PHE A 104 -9.27 9.89 -1.12
C PHE A 104 -10.72 9.75 -1.56
N ASP A 105 -10.90 9.95 -2.84
CA ASP A 105 -12.13 9.71 -3.55
C ASP A 105 -12.17 8.21 -3.89
N ILE A 106 -13.28 7.56 -3.67
CA ILE A 106 -13.43 6.12 -3.95
C ILE A 106 -13.13 5.80 -5.40
N ASP A 107 -13.59 6.65 -6.33
CA ASP A 107 -13.33 6.46 -7.76
C ASP A 107 -11.83 6.51 -8.07
N LYS A 108 -11.11 7.42 -7.43
CA LYS A 108 -9.66 7.56 -7.62
C LYS A 108 -8.91 6.36 -7.04
N PHE A 109 -9.35 5.86 -5.91
CA PHE A 109 -8.79 4.66 -5.30
C PHE A 109 -8.97 3.46 -6.23
N GLU A 110 -10.19 3.27 -6.75
CA GLU A 110 -10.50 2.20 -7.69
C GLU A 110 -9.69 2.30 -8.98
N GLU A 111 -9.55 3.50 -9.54
CA GLU A 111 -8.74 3.76 -10.74
C GLU A 111 -7.29 3.34 -10.53
N THR A 112 -6.73 3.71 -9.37
CA THR A 112 -5.35 3.37 -9.02
C THR A 112 -5.18 1.85 -8.93
N VAL A 113 -6.11 1.20 -8.25
CA VAL A 113 -6.09 -0.27 -8.11
C VAL A 113 -6.16 -0.94 -9.48
N LYS A 114 -7.07 -0.52 -10.33
CA LYS A 114 -7.24 -1.08 -11.68
C LYS A 114 -6.01 -0.89 -12.54
N LYS A 115 -5.38 0.28 -12.43
CA LYS A 115 -4.16 0.61 -13.19
C LYS A 115 -3.04 -0.39 -12.89
N TYR A 116 -2.89 -0.82 -11.64
CA TYR A 116 -1.78 -1.68 -11.22
C TYR A 116 -2.13 -3.16 -11.15
N THR A 117 -3.39 -3.52 -11.08
CA THR A 117 -3.81 -4.94 -11.03
C THR A 117 -4.42 -5.44 -12.34
N GLY A 118 -4.87 -4.55 -13.18
CA GLY A 118 -5.54 -4.91 -14.43
C GLY A 118 -6.97 -5.39 -14.26
N VAL A 119 -7.53 -5.17 -13.07
CA VAL A 119 -8.92 -5.60 -12.77
C VAL A 119 -9.94 -4.59 -13.28
#